data_002fa78f1001a10cc80deac90cc81113
#
_entry.id   002fa78f1001a10cc80deac90cc81113
#
_cell.length_a   1.000
_cell.length_b   1.000
_cell.length_c   1.000
_cell.angle_alpha   90.00
_cell.angle_beta   90.00
_cell.angle_gamma   90.00
#
_symmetry.space_group_name_H-M   'P 1'
#
loop_
_entity.id
_entity.type
_entity.pdbx_description
1 polymer ?
#
loop_
_entity_poly.entity_id
_entity_poly.type
_entity_poly.pdbx_seq_one_letter_code
_entity_poly.pdbx_strand_id
1 'polypeptide(L)' 'FALARGLGDVYKRQLPTPWGEVLAKVCTLNGKEQIYPEYESVAQLSREKEIPFTEIYRYIVLANKDKE' A
#
# COMPACT_ATOMS: atom_id res chain seq x y z
N PHE A 1 -13.91 -9.78 -5.13
CA PHE A 1 -13.61 -8.54 -4.48
C PHE A 1 -14.44 -7.41 -5.07
N ALA A 2 -14.90 -6.53 -4.21
CA ALA A 2 -15.84 -5.49 -4.63
C ALA A 2 -15.27 -4.51 -5.64
N LEU A 3 -14.02 -4.63 -5.97
CA LEU A 3 -13.39 -3.73 -6.91
C LEU A 3 -14.07 -3.68 -8.25
N ALA A 4 -14.80 -4.70 -8.60
CA ALA A 4 -15.43 -4.73 -9.91
C ALA A 4 -16.69 -3.89 -9.97
N ARG A 5 -17.13 -3.32 -8.88
CA ARG A 5 -18.46 -2.74 -8.84
C ARG A 5 -18.46 -1.36 -8.25
N GLY A 6 -18.74 -0.37 -9.06
CA GLY A 6 -18.99 0.95 -8.56
C GLY A 6 -17.82 1.65 -7.92
N LEU A 7 -16.67 1.07 -7.96
CA LEU A 7 -15.49 1.72 -7.46
C LEU A 7 -14.93 2.64 -8.53
N GLY A 8 -14.21 3.64 -8.12
CA GLY A 8 -13.54 4.49 -9.06
C GLY A 8 -12.34 3.78 -9.64
N ASP A 9 -11.29 4.50 -9.81
CA ASP A 9 -10.09 3.96 -10.44
C ASP A 9 -9.34 3.04 -9.51
N VAL A 10 -8.74 2.03 -10.09
CA VAL A 10 -7.82 1.14 -9.37
C VAL A 10 -6.51 1.15 -10.14
N TYR A 11 -5.43 1.48 -9.47
CA TYR A 11 -4.14 1.51 -10.13
C TYR A 11 -3.06 1.17 -9.12
N LYS A 12 -1.87 0.88 -9.63
CA LYS A 12 -0.72 0.58 -8.78
C LYS A 12 0.16 1.80 -8.65
N ARG A 13 0.77 1.93 -7.51
CA ARG A 13 1.65 3.05 -7.23
C ARG A 13 2.77 2.58 -6.30
N GLN A 14 3.95 3.11 -6.52
CA GLN A 14 5.07 2.84 -5.63
C GLN A 14 5.06 3.84 -4.49
N LEU A 15 5.17 3.33 -3.28
CA LEU A 15 5.14 4.14 -2.08
C LEU A 15 6.52 4.16 -1.46
N PRO A 16 7.03 5.33 -1.12
CA PRO A 16 8.33 5.41 -0.46
C PRO A 16 8.24 5.02 1.00
N THR A 17 9.24 4.32 1.47
CA THR A 17 9.39 4.03 2.88
C THR A 17 10.85 4.29 3.24
N PRO A 18 11.15 4.37 4.54
CA PRO A 18 12.54 4.56 4.94
C PRO A 18 13.47 3.45 4.48
N TRP A 19 12.92 2.30 4.14
CA TRP A 19 13.73 1.14 3.74
C TRP A 19 13.75 0.91 2.24
N GLY A 20 12.91 1.61 1.49
CA GLY A 20 12.82 1.43 0.06
C GLY A 20 11.40 1.64 -0.41
N GLU A 21 11.14 1.34 -1.68
CA GLU A 21 9.83 1.54 -2.26
C GLU A 21 9.04 0.25 -2.25
N VAL A 22 7.75 0.38 -2.01
CA VAL A 22 6.82 -0.74 -1.96
C VAL A 22 5.70 -0.49 -2.94
N LEU A 23 5.32 -1.52 -3.68
CA LEU A 23 4.21 -1.42 -4.61
C LEU A 23 2.90 -1.59 -3.86
N ALA A 24 1.92 -0.79 -4.22
CA ALA A 24 0.62 -0.84 -3.57
C ALA A 24 -0.47 -0.62 -4.61
N LYS A 25 -1.65 -1.11 -4.30
CA LYS A 25 -2.83 -0.83 -5.09
C LYS A 25 -3.58 0.32 -4.47
N VAL A 26 -4.03 1.24 -5.32
CA VAL A 26 -4.79 2.39 -4.87
C VAL A 26 -6.16 2.31 -5.50
N CYS A 27 -7.18 2.34 -4.65
CA CYS A 27 -8.57 2.31 -5.10
C CYS A 27 -9.23 3.62 -4.69
N THR A 28 -9.96 4.21 -5.61
CA THR A 28 -10.69 5.42 -5.31
C THR A 28 -12.15 5.07 -5.14
N LEU A 29 -12.71 5.44 -4.00
CA LEU A 29 -14.10 5.15 -3.69
C LEU A 29 -14.72 6.38 -3.06
N ASN A 30 -15.74 6.93 -3.71
CA ASN A 30 -16.41 8.12 -3.20
C ASN A 30 -15.46 9.28 -2.96
N GLY A 31 -14.47 9.42 -3.83
CA GLY A 31 -13.50 10.50 -3.70
C GLY A 31 -12.40 10.25 -2.69
N LYS A 32 -12.41 9.11 -2.05
CA LYS A 32 -11.38 8.75 -1.09
C LYS A 32 -10.48 7.67 -1.65
N GLU A 33 -9.20 7.78 -1.37
CA GLU A 33 -8.24 6.77 -1.78
C GLU A 33 -8.06 5.74 -0.68
N GLN A 34 -8.11 4.47 -1.10
CA GLN A 34 -7.79 3.35 -0.21
C GLN A 34 -6.52 2.71 -0.74
N ILE A 35 -5.55 2.53 0.13
CA ILE A 35 -4.24 2.03 -0.27
C ILE A 35 -4.03 0.66 0.34
N TYR A 36 -3.70 -0.29 -0.52
CA TYR A 36 -3.47 -1.67 -0.13
C TYR A 36 -2.08 -2.08 -0.55
N PRO A 37 -1.12 -2.12 0.38
CA PRO A 37 0.23 -2.56 0.03
C PRO A 37 0.21 -4.00 -0.48
N GLU A 38 0.98 -4.27 -1.52
CA GLU A 38 1.03 -5.61 -2.06
C GLU A 38 1.92 -6.48 -1.20
N TYR A 39 1.39 -7.63 -0.80
CA TYR A 39 2.08 -8.51 0.11
C TYR A 39 3.47 -8.88 -0.41
N GLU A 40 3.56 -9.27 -1.68
CA GLU A 40 4.84 -9.70 -2.22
C GLU A 40 5.87 -8.59 -2.17
N SER A 41 5.46 -7.38 -2.43
CA SER A 41 6.39 -6.26 -2.43
C SER A 41 6.91 -5.98 -1.02
N VAL A 42 6.01 -5.98 -0.05
CA VAL A 42 6.40 -5.77 1.33
C VAL A 42 7.29 -6.92 1.82
N ALA A 43 6.92 -8.15 1.46
CA ALA A 43 7.70 -9.30 1.88
C ALA A 43 9.11 -9.26 1.31
N GLN A 44 9.24 -8.86 0.06
CA GLN A 44 10.55 -8.78 -0.56
C GLN A 44 11.40 -7.74 0.14
N LEU A 45 10.84 -6.57 0.41
CA LEU A 45 11.59 -5.53 1.10
C LEU A 45 11.98 -5.97 2.50
N SER A 46 11.07 -6.66 3.17
CA SER A 46 11.32 -7.18 4.50
C SER A 46 12.54 -8.10 4.49
N ARG A 47 12.61 -8.99 3.51
CA ARG A 47 13.74 -9.92 3.41
C ARG A 47 15.03 -9.20 3.09
N GLU A 48 14.96 -8.26 2.16
CA GLU A 48 16.17 -7.57 1.69
C GLU A 48 16.77 -6.69 2.78
N LYS A 49 15.94 -6.05 3.55
CA LYS A 49 16.41 -5.09 4.55
C LYS A 49 16.40 -5.66 5.95
N GLU A 50 15.93 -6.90 6.10
CA GLU A 50 15.85 -7.55 7.40
C GLU A 50 15.03 -6.72 8.39
N ILE A 51 13.91 -6.22 7.91
CA ILE A 51 12.95 -5.46 8.71
C ILE A 51 11.69 -6.30 8.84
N PRO A 52 11.10 -6.39 10.03
CA PRO A 52 9.87 -7.18 10.17
C PRO A 52 8.78 -6.71 9.21
N PHE A 53 8.10 -7.67 8.61
CA PHE A 53 7.04 -7.37 7.66
C PHE A 53 6.02 -6.40 8.26
N THR A 54 5.62 -6.68 9.50
CA THR A 54 4.58 -5.87 10.14
C THR A 54 5.03 -4.44 10.34
N GLU A 55 6.32 -4.22 10.53
CA GLU A 55 6.81 -2.88 10.72
C GLU A 55 6.69 -2.06 9.43
N ILE A 56 7.06 -2.68 8.32
CA ILE A 56 6.94 -2.00 7.03
C ILE A 56 5.47 -1.75 6.70
N TYR A 57 4.65 -2.76 6.91
CA TYR A 57 3.23 -2.65 6.61
C TYR A 57 2.60 -1.54 7.44
N ARG A 58 2.91 -1.51 8.72
CA ARG A 58 2.36 -0.49 9.59
C ARG A 58 2.79 0.90 9.16
N TYR A 59 4.05 1.04 8.77
CA TYR A 59 4.51 2.34 8.30
C TYR A 59 3.67 2.83 7.13
N ILE A 60 3.42 1.95 6.18
CA ILE A 60 2.69 2.34 4.98
C ILE A 60 1.26 2.73 5.34
N VAL A 61 0.62 1.95 6.18
CA VAL A 61 -0.75 2.24 6.58
C VAL A 61 -0.84 3.58 7.29
N LEU A 62 0.07 3.82 8.23
CA LEU A 62 0.03 5.06 9.00
C LEU A 62 0.40 6.26 8.15
N ALA A 63 1.35 6.10 7.24
CA ALA A 63 1.80 7.22 6.42
C ALA A 63 0.69 7.68 5.47
N ASN A 64 -0.21 6.79 5.12
CA ASN A 64 -1.27 7.13 4.17
C ASN A 64 -2.63 7.31 4.82
N LYS A 65 -2.67 7.24 6.14
CA LYS A 65 -3.94 7.35 6.82
C LYS A 65 -4.51 8.75 6.74
N ASP A 66 -3.64 9.74 6.67
CA ASP A 66 -4.08 11.13 6.67
C ASP A 66 -4.58 11.60 5.32
N LYS A 67 -4.58 10.73 4.35
CA LYS A 67 -5.04 11.11 3.02
C LYS A 67 -6.54 11.12 2.88
N GLU A 68 -7.21 10.78 3.89
CA GLU A 68 -8.68 10.77 3.85
C GLU A 68 -9.26 12.16 3.83
#